data_d75ae2f9cf50ebf0e4fcbcc97c17c102
#
_entry.id   d75ae2f9cf50ebf0e4fcbcc97c17c102
#
_cell.length_a   1.000
_cell.length_b   1.000
_cell.length_c   1.000
_cell.angle_alpha   90.00
_cell.angle_beta   90.00
_cell.angle_gamma   90.00
#
_symmetry.space_group_name_H-M   'P 1'
#
loop_
_entity.id
_entity.type
_entity.pdbx_description
1 polymer ?
#
loop_
_entity_poly.entity_id
_entity_poly.type
_entity_poly.pdbx_seq_one_letter_code
_entity_poly.pdbx_strand_id
1 'polypeptide(L)'
;MAFAQGSRSSLSFIVESTFGTTPAGNFTNLPFSTHSLNLTKDRVAGTDIQADRMPRVDRHGNRQAAGDIVADLRDADYDAFLESAMLSTWSANVLKVGTAPKFFSVEDYAADIDQARLFTGMTVSTMGISLAPNQMVTATYGMVGKDMTISATQKTQTAASGAAPFDAYSGTLAIGNVNGTPSAAAIVTGMDFTLTNSFAPTFVIGSDSAPSLEYGRAEVEGTISAYFEDAALINRFLNETETELEVTVGDGSNTMKFAFPRAKINSADVGVDGPTSRVISMSFVALYNTTDASNLVITRSS
;
A
#
# COMPACT_ATOMS: atom_id res chain seq x y z
N MET A 1 -10.97 -12.18 33.88
CA MET A 1 -11.00 -11.18 32.82
C MET A 1 -10.23 -11.73 31.63
N ALA A 2 -10.83 -11.76 30.47
CA ALA A 2 -10.12 -12.09 29.23
C ALA A 2 -9.48 -10.82 28.68
N PHE A 3 -8.24 -10.93 28.18
CA PHE A 3 -7.56 -9.87 27.44
C PHE A 3 -7.51 -10.27 25.97
N ALA A 4 -7.69 -9.31 25.08
CA ALA A 4 -7.57 -9.56 23.65
C ALA A 4 -6.15 -10.03 23.30
N GLN A 5 -6.07 -11.10 22.49
CA GLN A 5 -4.82 -11.67 22.00
C GLN A 5 -4.72 -11.43 20.48
N GLY A 6 -3.57 -10.94 20.01
CA GLY A 6 -3.37 -10.68 18.57
C GLY A 6 -3.57 -11.93 17.70
N SER A 7 -3.24 -13.13 18.20
CA SER A 7 -3.45 -14.39 17.49
C SER A 7 -4.92 -14.78 17.28
N ARG A 8 -5.85 -14.10 17.95
CA ARG A 8 -7.29 -14.33 17.83
C ARG A 8 -8.03 -13.12 17.24
N SER A 9 -7.30 -12.21 16.65
CA SER A 9 -7.85 -11.11 15.88
C SER A 9 -8.09 -11.53 14.44
N SER A 10 -9.16 -11.03 13.84
CA SER A 10 -9.44 -11.16 12.41
C SER A 10 -9.67 -9.81 11.79
N LEU A 11 -9.19 -9.64 10.56
CA LEU A 11 -9.43 -8.46 9.74
C LEU A 11 -10.31 -8.85 8.56
N SER A 12 -11.31 -8.05 8.27
CA SER A 12 -12.22 -8.29 7.13
C SER A 12 -12.67 -6.98 6.52
N PHE A 13 -13.08 -7.00 5.27
CA PHE A 13 -13.49 -5.80 4.56
C PHE A 13 -14.68 -6.04 3.64
N ILE A 14 -15.38 -4.95 3.30
CA ILE A 14 -16.38 -4.89 2.25
C ILE A 14 -16.21 -3.59 1.46
N VAL A 15 -16.40 -3.65 0.14
CA VAL A 15 -16.33 -2.46 -0.73
C VAL A 15 -17.57 -1.60 -0.52
N GLU A 16 -17.38 -0.31 -0.26
CA GLU A 16 -18.47 0.66 -0.11
C GLU A 16 -18.95 1.16 -1.47
N SER A 17 -20.25 1.24 -1.66
CA SER A 17 -20.89 1.92 -2.80
C SER A 17 -21.09 3.41 -2.55
N THR A 18 -21.17 3.81 -1.29
CA THR A 18 -21.32 5.20 -0.84
C THR A 18 -20.28 5.45 0.25
N PHE A 19 -19.46 6.48 0.09
CA PHE A 19 -18.39 6.84 1.01
C PHE A 19 -18.85 6.91 2.47
N GLY A 20 -18.19 6.15 3.32
CA GLY A 20 -18.43 6.11 4.76
C GLY A 20 -19.75 5.45 5.16
N THR A 21 -20.35 4.66 4.26
CA THR A 21 -21.58 3.89 4.54
C THR A 21 -21.32 2.41 4.29
N THR A 22 -21.33 1.62 5.36
CA THR A 22 -21.16 0.17 5.29
C THR A 22 -22.35 -0.45 4.56
N PRO A 23 -22.14 -1.13 3.42
CA PRO A 23 -23.22 -1.82 2.73
C PRO A 23 -23.66 -3.08 3.48
N ALA A 24 -24.85 -3.56 3.16
CA ALA A 24 -25.27 -4.90 3.59
C ALA A 24 -24.50 -5.98 2.82
N GLY A 25 -24.14 -7.06 3.49
CA GLY A 25 -23.45 -8.19 2.87
C GLY A 25 -22.39 -8.81 3.77
N ASN A 26 -21.74 -9.84 3.24
CA ASN A 26 -20.66 -10.51 3.92
C ASN A 26 -19.35 -9.77 3.69
N PHE A 27 -18.56 -9.63 4.74
CA PHE A 27 -17.19 -9.14 4.67
C PHE A 27 -16.26 -10.24 4.18
N THR A 28 -15.28 -9.90 3.37
CA THR A 28 -14.22 -10.83 2.96
C THR A 28 -13.12 -10.81 4.02
N ASN A 29 -12.74 -11.99 4.53
CA ASN A 29 -11.63 -12.11 5.45
C ASN A 29 -10.32 -11.74 4.72
N LEU A 30 -9.47 -10.96 5.40
CA LEU A 30 -8.19 -10.47 4.87
C LEU A 30 -7.06 -11.06 5.71
N PRO A 31 -6.25 -11.98 5.18
CA PRO A 31 -5.04 -12.45 5.86
C PRO A 31 -4.06 -11.29 6.06
N PHE A 32 -3.57 -11.07 7.26
CA PHE A 32 -2.63 -9.98 7.58
C PHE A 32 -1.57 -10.45 8.56
N SER A 33 -0.42 -9.76 8.53
CA SER A 33 0.66 -9.98 9.50
C SER A 33 0.52 -9.01 10.67
N THR A 34 0.33 -7.74 10.39
CA THR A 34 0.10 -6.68 11.40
C THR A 34 -0.81 -5.60 10.83
N HIS A 35 -1.47 -4.86 11.71
CA HIS A 35 -2.13 -3.61 11.35
C HIS A 35 -2.05 -2.58 12.48
N SER A 36 -2.12 -1.30 12.12
CA SER A 36 -2.10 -0.16 13.03
C SER A 36 -3.36 0.72 12.93
N LEU A 37 -4.44 0.20 12.34
CA LEU A 37 -5.68 0.95 12.13
C LEU A 37 -6.21 1.53 13.44
N ASN A 38 -6.44 2.84 13.46
CA ASN A 38 -6.94 3.57 14.61
C ASN A 38 -7.73 4.82 14.20
N LEU A 39 -8.50 5.38 15.15
CA LEU A 39 -9.17 6.66 15.02
C LEU A 39 -8.38 7.71 15.79
N THR A 40 -8.06 8.81 15.15
CA THR A 40 -7.50 10.01 15.78
C THR A 40 -8.54 11.12 15.84
N LYS A 41 -8.45 11.98 16.85
CA LYS A 41 -9.26 13.18 17.00
C LYS A 41 -8.37 14.37 17.29
N ASP A 42 -8.59 15.45 16.57
CA ASP A 42 -7.90 16.69 16.85
C ASP A 42 -8.29 17.25 18.23
N ARG A 43 -7.39 18.00 18.81
CA ARG A 43 -7.65 18.72 20.06
C ARG A 43 -7.95 20.18 19.77
N VAL A 44 -9.06 20.68 20.32
CA VAL A 44 -9.46 22.09 20.28
C VAL A 44 -9.46 22.64 21.68
N ALA A 45 -8.41 23.38 22.05
CA ALA A 45 -8.25 23.99 23.37
C ALA A 45 -8.76 25.43 23.36
N GLY A 46 -9.40 25.85 24.46
CA GLY A 46 -9.71 27.25 24.68
C GLY A 46 -8.47 28.11 24.90
N THR A 47 -8.48 29.33 24.37
CA THR A 47 -7.36 30.28 24.47
C THR A 47 -7.57 31.37 25.51
N ASP A 48 -8.59 31.22 26.37
CA ASP A 48 -8.94 32.20 27.41
C ASP A 48 -7.81 32.38 28.39
N ILE A 49 -7.46 33.64 28.69
CA ILE A 49 -6.49 34.01 29.70
C ILE A 49 -7.23 34.14 31.02
N GLN A 50 -6.82 33.32 32.01
CA GLN A 50 -7.37 33.31 33.34
C GLN A 50 -6.31 33.70 34.39
N ALA A 51 -6.73 34.35 35.46
CA ALA A 51 -5.82 34.82 36.51
C ALA A 51 -5.10 33.65 37.25
N ASP A 52 -5.66 32.46 37.25
CA ASP A 52 -5.10 31.26 37.87
C ASP A 52 -4.14 30.48 36.94
N ARG A 53 -3.93 30.96 35.67
CA ARG A 53 -2.99 30.38 34.67
C ARG A 53 -3.36 28.97 34.22
N MET A 54 -4.60 28.49 34.41
CA MET A 54 -5.03 27.15 34.07
C MET A 54 -5.97 27.16 32.84
N PRO A 55 -5.82 26.23 31.89
CA PRO A 55 -6.75 26.08 30.78
C PRO A 55 -8.12 25.64 31.28
N ARG A 56 -9.21 26.19 30.76
CA ARG A 56 -10.59 25.92 31.16
C ARG A 56 -11.34 24.95 30.30
N VAL A 57 -11.04 24.93 28.98
CA VAL A 57 -11.82 24.18 28.00
C VAL A 57 -10.90 23.39 27.09
N ASP A 58 -11.24 22.12 26.92
CA ASP A 58 -10.63 21.22 25.94
C ASP A 58 -11.73 20.39 25.29
N ARG A 59 -11.76 20.32 23.97
CA ARG A 59 -12.74 19.58 23.18
C ARG A 59 -12.07 18.76 22.09
N HIS A 60 -12.73 17.69 21.68
CA HIS A 60 -12.37 16.99 20.47
C HIS A 60 -12.88 17.74 19.24
N GLY A 61 -12.01 17.93 18.25
CA GLY A 61 -12.32 18.50 16.94
C GLY A 61 -12.59 17.41 15.90
N ASN A 62 -12.00 17.61 14.71
CA ASN A 62 -12.12 16.67 13.60
C ASN A 62 -11.58 15.29 13.95
N ARG A 63 -12.16 14.27 13.34
CA ARG A 63 -11.73 12.88 13.50
C ARG A 63 -11.41 12.25 12.16
N GLN A 64 -10.46 11.32 12.17
CA GLN A 64 -10.00 10.61 11.00
C GLN A 64 -9.55 9.22 11.38
N ALA A 65 -9.93 8.22 10.60
CA ALA A 65 -9.38 6.88 10.69
C ALA A 65 -8.12 6.79 9.81
N ALA A 66 -7.06 6.16 10.31
CA ALA A 66 -5.84 5.92 9.55
C ALA A 66 -5.05 4.75 10.14
N GLY A 67 -4.09 4.23 9.40
CA GLY A 67 -3.13 3.22 9.82
C GLY A 67 -2.75 2.30 8.68
N ASP A 68 -1.77 1.44 8.92
CA ASP A 68 -1.23 0.54 7.93
C ASP A 68 -1.77 -0.88 8.11
N ILE A 69 -1.91 -1.60 7.01
CA ILE A 69 -2.12 -3.05 6.98
C ILE A 69 -0.92 -3.67 6.28
N VAL A 70 -0.21 -4.54 6.98
CA VAL A 70 0.95 -5.26 6.45
C VAL A 70 0.60 -6.72 6.27
N ALA A 71 0.91 -7.27 5.10
CA ALA A 71 0.61 -8.64 4.77
C ALA A 71 1.59 -9.22 3.76
N ASP A 72 1.65 -10.54 3.69
CA ASP A 72 2.27 -11.24 2.58
C ASP A 72 1.35 -11.15 1.36
N LEU A 73 1.87 -10.65 0.23
CA LEU A 73 1.10 -10.48 -1.00
C LEU A 73 0.67 -11.84 -1.56
N ARG A 74 -0.61 -11.96 -1.92
CA ARG A 74 -1.24 -13.18 -2.45
C ARG A 74 -2.10 -12.86 -3.64
N ASP A 75 -2.33 -13.86 -4.47
CA ASP A 75 -3.29 -13.75 -5.56
C ASP A 75 -4.72 -13.65 -5.02
N ALA A 76 -5.56 -12.84 -5.67
CA ALA A 76 -6.98 -12.58 -5.41
C ALA A 76 -7.32 -11.88 -4.09
N ASP A 77 -6.70 -12.18 -2.95
CA ASP A 77 -7.10 -11.66 -1.64
C ASP A 77 -6.97 -10.13 -1.54
N TYR A 78 -5.98 -9.56 -2.22
CA TYR A 78 -5.67 -8.13 -2.19
C TYR A 78 -6.08 -7.37 -3.45
N ASP A 79 -6.79 -7.99 -4.38
CA ASP A 79 -7.21 -7.37 -5.64
C ASP A 79 -7.93 -6.04 -5.45
N ALA A 80 -8.88 -5.99 -4.50
CA ALA A 80 -9.61 -4.77 -4.20
C ALA A 80 -8.72 -3.66 -3.63
N PHE A 81 -7.69 -4.02 -2.85
CA PHE A 81 -6.71 -3.05 -2.30
C PHE A 81 -5.77 -2.54 -3.39
N LEU A 82 -5.33 -3.41 -4.30
CA LEU A 82 -4.56 -3.02 -5.48
C LEU A 82 -5.37 -2.08 -6.38
N GLU A 83 -6.66 -2.37 -6.62
CA GLU A 83 -7.56 -1.48 -7.36
C GLU A 83 -7.72 -0.12 -6.67
N SER A 84 -7.84 -0.11 -5.33
CA SER A 84 -7.93 1.13 -4.57
C SER A 84 -6.62 1.94 -4.64
N ALA A 85 -5.46 1.29 -4.50
CA ALA A 85 -4.16 1.94 -4.63
C ALA A 85 -3.94 2.52 -6.04
N MET A 86 -4.38 1.82 -7.07
CA MET A 86 -4.25 2.25 -8.47
C MET A 86 -5.38 3.18 -8.94
N LEU A 87 -6.40 3.46 -8.09
CA LEU A 87 -7.60 4.24 -8.45
C LEU A 87 -8.24 3.73 -9.75
N SER A 88 -8.32 2.43 -9.93
CA SER A 88 -8.76 1.77 -11.15
C SER A 88 -9.40 0.42 -10.86
N THR A 89 -9.77 -0.31 -11.89
CA THR A 89 -10.30 -1.67 -11.83
C THR A 89 -9.56 -2.57 -12.79
N TRP A 90 -9.44 -3.86 -12.44
CA TRP A 90 -8.84 -4.85 -13.31
C TRP A 90 -9.55 -4.94 -14.67
N SER A 91 -8.78 -4.91 -15.73
CA SER A 91 -9.22 -5.12 -17.10
C SER A 91 -8.40 -6.23 -17.74
N ALA A 92 -9.00 -7.40 -17.95
CA ALA A 92 -8.32 -8.58 -18.50
C ALA A 92 -6.94 -8.81 -17.86
N ASN A 93 -6.88 -8.94 -16.53
CA ASN A 93 -5.66 -9.20 -15.77
C ASN A 93 -4.60 -8.07 -15.76
N VAL A 94 -4.95 -6.89 -16.25
CA VAL A 94 -4.09 -5.70 -16.23
C VAL A 94 -4.74 -4.60 -15.39
N LEU A 95 -3.95 -3.98 -14.54
CA LEU A 95 -4.34 -2.85 -13.70
C LEU A 95 -3.38 -1.69 -13.94
N LYS A 96 -3.90 -0.53 -14.27
CA LYS A 96 -3.15 0.71 -14.55
C LYS A 96 -3.61 1.81 -13.62
N VAL A 97 -2.78 2.81 -13.39
CA VAL A 97 -3.17 3.99 -12.61
C VAL A 97 -4.32 4.72 -13.30
N GLY A 98 -5.37 4.98 -12.54
CA GLY A 98 -6.59 5.65 -12.99
C GLY A 98 -7.00 6.82 -12.09
N THR A 99 -8.31 7.10 -12.04
CA THR A 99 -8.89 8.24 -11.30
C THR A 99 -10.17 7.87 -10.57
N ALA A 100 -10.49 6.58 -10.41
CA ALA A 100 -11.71 6.11 -9.79
C ALA A 100 -11.42 5.59 -8.37
N PRO A 101 -11.64 6.39 -7.31
CA PRO A 101 -11.36 5.95 -5.95
C PRO A 101 -12.31 4.83 -5.52
N LYS A 102 -11.77 3.90 -4.73
CA LYS A 102 -12.51 2.80 -4.14
C LYS A 102 -12.41 2.88 -2.62
N PHE A 103 -13.55 2.76 -1.95
CA PHE A 103 -13.65 2.86 -0.50
C PHE A 103 -14.09 1.55 0.13
N PHE A 104 -13.73 1.35 1.40
CA PHE A 104 -14.00 0.14 2.16
C PHE A 104 -14.55 0.45 3.54
N SER A 105 -15.40 -0.45 4.02
CA SER A 105 -15.58 -0.67 5.46
C SER A 105 -14.67 -1.82 5.87
N VAL A 106 -13.81 -1.60 6.87
CA VAL A 106 -12.84 -2.58 7.39
C VAL A 106 -13.18 -2.88 8.84
N GLU A 107 -13.35 -4.16 9.17
CA GLU A 107 -13.61 -4.63 10.53
C GLU A 107 -12.38 -5.31 11.10
N ASP A 108 -11.94 -4.88 12.27
CA ASP A 108 -11.00 -5.55 13.13
C ASP A 108 -11.76 -6.13 14.32
N TYR A 109 -11.77 -7.46 14.44
CA TYR A 109 -12.50 -8.18 15.46
C TYR A 109 -11.57 -8.96 16.39
N ALA A 110 -11.73 -8.74 17.69
CA ALA A 110 -11.04 -9.43 18.77
C ALA A 110 -11.97 -10.51 19.37
N ALA A 111 -11.78 -11.78 18.97
CA ALA A 111 -12.65 -12.88 19.32
C ALA A 111 -12.63 -13.25 20.82
N ASP A 112 -11.57 -12.90 21.56
CA ASP A 112 -11.43 -13.22 22.98
C ASP A 112 -12.35 -12.40 23.89
N ILE A 113 -12.70 -11.19 23.45
CA ILE A 113 -13.48 -10.23 24.21
C ILE A 113 -14.76 -9.79 23.50
N ASP A 114 -15.02 -10.42 22.32
CA ASP A 114 -16.20 -10.16 21.47
C ASP A 114 -16.38 -8.64 21.18
N GLN A 115 -15.30 -8.02 20.66
CA GLN A 115 -15.30 -6.60 20.30
C GLN A 115 -14.82 -6.42 18.87
N ALA A 116 -15.63 -5.70 18.09
CA ALA A 116 -15.34 -5.32 16.70
C ALA A 116 -15.13 -3.81 16.61
N ARG A 117 -14.06 -3.39 15.95
CA ARG A 117 -13.83 -2.00 15.52
C ARG A 117 -14.11 -1.92 14.03
N LEU A 118 -15.13 -1.19 13.65
CA LEU A 118 -15.55 -1.00 12.25
C LEU A 118 -15.09 0.38 11.78
N PHE A 119 -14.15 0.40 10.86
CA PHE A 119 -13.64 1.59 10.17
C PHE A 119 -14.40 1.79 8.87
N THR A 120 -14.85 3.01 8.58
CA THR A 120 -15.66 3.32 7.40
C THR A 120 -14.99 4.38 6.54
N GLY A 121 -15.30 4.37 5.23
CA GLY A 121 -14.71 5.28 4.25
C GLY A 121 -13.21 5.09 4.07
N MET A 122 -12.69 3.89 4.33
CA MET A 122 -11.27 3.57 4.20
C MET A 122 -10.86 3.47 2.74
N THR A 123 -9.70 4.00 2.39
CA THR A 123 -9.08 3.87 1.06
C THR A 123 -7.58 3.71 1.19
N VAL A 124 -6.92 3.15 0.18
CA VAL A 124 -5.47 3.00 0.16
C VAL A 124 -4.82 4.31 -0.30
N SER A 125 -4.14 4.99 0.61
CA SER A 125 -3.38 6.22 0.32
C SER A 125 -1.96 5.91 -0.15
N THR A 126 -1.34 4.88 0.42
CA THR A 126 0.00 4.42 0.03
C THR A 126 0.03 2.91 -0.13
N MET A 127 0.78 2.43 -1.09
CA MET A 127 1.02 1.00 -1.30
C MET A 127 2.52 0.77 -1.44
N GLY A 128 3.13 0.12 -0.46
CA GLY A 128 4.52 -0.30 -0.47
C GLY A 128 4.64 -1.79 -0.77
N ILE A 129 5.54 -2.18 -1.66
CA ILE A 129 5.88 -3.58 -1.94
C ILE A 129 7.36 -3.75 -1.70
N SER A 130 7.71 -4.77 -0.91
CA SER A 130 9.10 -5.10 -0.57
C SER A 130 9.43 -6.52 -0.98
N LEU A 131 10.55 -6.65 -1.70
CA LEU A 131 11.10 -7.91 -2.17
C LEU A 131 12.53 -8.05 -1.66
N ALA A 132 12.77 -9.10 -0.87
CA ALA A 132 14.10 -9.44 -0.38
C ALA A 132 14.36 -10.94 -0.58
N PRO A 133 15.60 -11.37 -0.81
CA PRO A 133 15.94 -12.78 -1.01
C PRO A 133 15.49 -13.64 0.17
N ASN A 134 14.98 -14.82 -0.12
CA ASN A 134 14.56 -15.81 0.87
C ASN A 134 13.45 -15.32 1.83
N GLN A 135 12.58 -14.44 1.32
CA GLN A 135 11.41 -13.93 2.05
C GLN A 135 10.18 -13.95 1.16
N MET A 136 9.00 -13.95 1.80
CA MET A 136 7.74 -13.67 1.11
C MET A 136 7.70 -12.21 0.68
N VAL A 137 6.97 -11.94 -0.38
CA VAL A 137 6.74 -10.57 -0.85
C VAL A 137 5.81 -9.86 0.11
N THR A 138 6.29 -8.81 0.75
CA THR A 138 5.50 -8.05 1.73
C THR A 138 4.83 -6.86 1.06
N ALA A 139 3.52 -6.73 1.28
CA ALA A 139 2.73 -5.58 0.89
C ALA A 139 2.32 -4.78 2.14
N THR A 140 2.50 -3.46 2.09
CA THR A 140 2.05 -2.52 3.11
C THR A 140 1.05 -1.55 2.49
N TYR A 141 -0.18 -1.55 3.01
CA TYR A 141 -1.25 -0.65 2.57
C TYR A 141 -1.49 0.41 3.63
N GLY A 142 -1.03 1.63 3.40
CA GLY A 142 -1.33 2.78 4.25
C GLY A 142 -2.74 3.28 3.95
N MET A 143 -3.62 3.11 4.93
CA MET A 143 -5.05 3.41 4.83
C MET A 143 -5.38 4.76 5.44
N VAL A 144 -6.30 5.48 4.79
CA VAL A 144 -6.93 6.70 5.31
C VAL A 144 -8.44 6.54 5.20
N GLY A 145 -9.18 6.99 6.20
CA GLY A 145 -10.63 6.80 6.24
C GLY A 145 -11.35 7.89 7.02
N LYS A 146 -12.66 7.71 7.12
CA LYS A 146 -13.58 8.69 7.69
C LYS A 146 -13.76 8.55 9.19
N ASP A 147 -14.14 7.38 9.66
CA ASP A 147 -14.66 7.17 11.01
C ASP A 147 -14.45 5.75 11.51
N MET A 148 -14.66 5.55 12.81
CA MET A 148 -14.63 4.24 13.48
C MET A 148 -15.81 4.12 14.45
N THR A 149 -16.45 2.95 14.45
CA THR A 149 -17.46 2.57 15.44
C THR A 149 -17.07 1.26 16.12
N ILE A 150 -17.58 1.05 17.33
CA ILE A 150 -17.33 -0.17 18.11
C ILE A 150 -18.66 -0.95 18.23
N SER A 151 -18.57 -2.27 18.07
CA SER A 151 -19.70 -3.19 18.21
C SER A 151 -19.27 -4.43 18.98
N ALA A 152 -20.21 -5.06 19.68
CA ALA A 152 -20.03 -6.39 20.29
C ALA A 152 -20.43 -7.52 19.33
N THR A 153 -20.70 -7.23 18.08
CA THR A 153 -21.14 -8.20 17.09
C THR A 153 -20.23 -8.17 15.86
N GLN A 154 -19.58 -9.28 15.59
CA GLN A 154 -18.80 -9.50 14.37
C GLN A 154 -19.69 -9.48 13.13
N LYS A 155 -19.21 -8.90 12.03
CA LYS A 155 -19.86 -9.02 10.72
C LYS A 155 -19.70 -10.44 10.17
N THR A 156 -20.72 -10.92 9.45
CA THR A 156 -20.61 -12.20 8.75
C THR A 156 -19.49 -12.16 7.74
N GLN A 157 -18.60 -13.15 7.78
CA GLN A 157 -17.40 -13.19 6.95
C GLN A 157 -17.46 -14.32 5.91
N THR A 158 -16.90 -14.05 4.75
CA THR A 158 -16.52 -15.05 3.73
C THR A 158 -15.01 -15.30 3.87
N ALA A 159 -14.61 -16.56 3.75
CA ALA A 159 -13.19 -16.93 3.84
C ALA A 159 -12.36 -16.25 2.74
N ALA A 160 -11.07 -16.02 3.03
CA ALA A 160 -10.08 -15.64 2.04
C ALA A 160 -9.89 -16.73 0.98
N SER A 161 -9.23 -16.42 -0.14
CA SER A 161 -9.02 -17.35 -1.27
C SER A 161 -8.27 -18.62 -0.87
N GLY A 162 -7.40 -18.53 0.14
CA GLY A 162 -6.48 -19.60 0.54
C GLY A 162 -5.27 -19.72 -0.38
N ALA A 163 -5.03 -18.77 -1.28
CA ALA A 163 -3.86 -18.74 -2.13
C ALA A 163 -2.56 -18.67 -1.30
N ALA A 164 -1.50 -19.29 -1.79
CA ALA A 164 -0.17 -19.17 -1.19
C ALA A 164 0.36 -17.75 -1.38
N PRO A 165 1.15 -17.23 -0.43
CA PRO A 165 1.81 -15.94 -0.63
C PRO A 165 2.88 -16.05 -1.72
N PHE A 166 3.07 -14.95 -2.46
CA PHE A 166 4.16 -14.83 -3.42
C PHE A 166 5.51 -14.78 -2.71
N ASP A 167 6.50 -15.40 -3.30
CA ASP A 167 7.87 -15.39 -2.81
C ASP A 167 8.82 -14.62 -3.76
N ALA A 168 9.94 -14.18 -3.21
CA ALA A 168 10.98 -13.51 -3.99
C ALA A 168 11.89 -14.51 -4.72
N TYR A 169 11.88 -15.79 -4.34
CA TYR A 169 12.69 -16.84 -4.99
C TYR A 169 12.19 -17.15 -6.40
N SER A 170 10.88 -17.19 -6.59
CA SER A 170 10.24 -17.39 -7.90
C SER A 170 10.19 -16.10 -8.73
N GLY A 171 10.76 -15.00 -8.20
CA GLY A 171 10.72 -13.69 -8.81
C GLY A 171 11.83 -13.49 -9.86
N THR A 172 11.57 -12.57 -10.77
CA THR A 172 12.56 -12.06 -11.73
C THR A 172 12.48 -10.55 -11.80
N LEU A 173 13.64 -9.88 -11.92
CA LEU A 173 13.69 -8.47 -12.26
C LEU A 173 14.32 -8.32 -13.63
N ALA A 174 13.69 -7.53 -14.49
CA ALA A 174 14.16 -7.21 -15.81
C ALA A 174 14.34 -5.69 -15.97
N ILE A 175 15.40 -5.29 -16.67
CA ILE A 175 15.76 -3.89 -16.91
C ILE A 175 15.96 -3.71 -18.41
N GLY A 176 15.38 -2.65 -18.98
CA GLY A 176 15.46 -2.34 -20.40
C GLY A 176 15.48 -0.85 -20.72
N ASN A 177 15.46 -0.54 -21.99
CA ASN A 177 15.20 0.81 -22.45
C ASN A 177 13.70 1.02 -22.56
N VAL A 178 13.23 2.24 -22.36
CA VAL A 178 11.80 2.61 -22.47
C VAL A 178 11.22 2.16 -23.82
N ASN A 179 10.07 1.50 -23.78
CA ASN A 179 9.40 0.86 -24.92
C ASN A 179 10.27 -0.21 -25.63
N GLY A 180 11.24 -0.78 -24.95
CA GLY A 180 12.08 -1.86 -25.45
C GLY A 180 11.59 -3.23 -25.00
N THR A 181 12.50 -4.20 -25.00
CA THR A 181 12.28 -5.50 -24.37
C THR A 181 13.23 -5.59 -23.18
N PRO A 182 12.73 -5.51 -21.93
CA PRO A 182 13.56 -5.66 -20.75
C PRO A 182 14.22 -7.03 -20.71
N SER A 183 15.48 -7.09 -20.27
CA SER A 183 16.21 -8.34 -20.08
C SER A 183 16.40 -8.61 -18.60
N ALA A 184 16.36 -9.88 -18.22
CA ALA A 184 16.53 -10.28 -16.83
C ALA A 184 17.87 -9.81 -16.27
N ALA A 185 17.84 -9.16 -15.11
CA ALA A 185 19.04 -8.76 -14.35
C ALA A 185 19.29 -9.79 -13.26
N ALA A 186 20.25 -10.69 -13.49
CA ALA A 186 20.50 -11.86 -12.63
C ALA A 186 21.10 -11.54 -11.26
N ILE A 187 21.42 -10.29 -10.97
CA ILE A 187 22.26 -9.87 -9.83
C ILE A 187 21.53 -9.00 -8.81
N VAL A 188 20.20 -8.89 -8.93
CA VAL A 188 19.40 -8.07 -8.01
C VAL A 188 19.27 -8.78 -6.67
N THR A 189 19.56 -8.04 -5.59
CA THR A 189 19.49 -8.52 -4.20
C THR A 189 18.27 -7.97 -3.45
N GLY A 190 17.53 -7.05 -4.02
CA GLY A 190 16.31 -6.52 -3.40
C GLY A 190 15.68 -5.40 -4.22
N MET A 191 14.39 -5.23 -4.04
CA MET A 191 13.63 -4.11 -4.60
C MET A 191 12.51 -3.71 -3.65
N ASP A 192 12.41 -2.42 -3.40
CA ASP A 192 11.31 -1.82 -2.68
C ASP A 192 10.72 -0.70 -3.52
N PHE A 193 9.40 -0.58 -3.55
CA PHE A 193 8.77 0.58 -4.15
C PHE A 193 7.50 0.97 -3.41
N THR A 194 7.15 2.24 -3.50
CA THR A 194 5.95 2.81 -2.90
C THR A 194 5.18 3.65 -3.92
N LEU A 195 3.90 3.37 -4.07
CA LEU A 195 2.93 4.23 -4.75
C LEU A 195 2.25 5.10 -3.69
N THR A 196 2.23 6.42 -3.89
CA THR A 196 1.61 7.39 -3.00
C THR A 196 0.55 8.20 -3.76
N ASN A 197 -0.70 8.17 -3.28
CA ASN A 197 -1.82 8.92 -3.83
C ASN A 197 -2.11 10.22 -3.07
N SER A 198 -1.48 10.45 -1.92
CA SER A 198 -1.63 11.65 -1.08
C SER A 198 -3.10 11.98 -0.75
N PHE A 199 -3.87 10.99 -0.30
CA PHE A 199 -5.25 11.24 0.13
C PHE A 199 -5.29 12.18 1.33
N ALA A 200 -6.17 13.18 1.27
CA ALA A 200 -6.39 14.15 2.33
C ALA A 200 -7.88 14.28 2.64
N PRO A 201 -8.27 14.34 3.93
CA PRO A 201 -9.65 14.60 4.32
C PRO A 201 -10.01 16.07 4.10
N THR A 202 -11.20 16.32 3.57
CA THR A 202 -11.78 17.66 3.49
C THR A 202 -12.76 17.86 4.65
N PHE A 203 -12.49 18.83 5.54
CA PHE A 203 -13.39 19.10 6.67
C PHE A 203 -14.28 20.30 6.38
N VAL A 204 -15.51 20.26 6.90
CA VAL A 204 -16.50 21.34 6.73
C VAL A 204 -17.07 21.76 8.08
N ILE A 205 -17.52 23.00 8.19
CA ILE A 205 -18.20 23.51 9.41
C ILE A 205 -19.48 22.70 9.63
N GLY A 206 -19.70 22.23 10.86
CA GLY A 206 -20.89 21.46 11.24
C GLY A 206 -20.73 19.94 11.17
N SER A 207 -19.56 19.44 10.76
CA SER A 207 -19.21 17.99 10.79
C SER A 207 -17.88 17.79 11.49
N ASP A 208 -17.79 16.75 12.30
CA ASP A 208 -16.56 16.30 12.94
C ASP A 208 -15.82 15.23 12.12
N SER A 209 -16.41 14.77 11.02
CA SER A 209 -15.81 13.81 10.08
C SER A 209 -15.81 14.37 8.66
N ALA A 210 -14.84 13.97 7.86
CA ALA A 210 -14.71 14.41 6.49
C ALA A 210 -15.88 13.90 5.61
N PRO A 211 -16.56 14.75 4.84
CA PRO A 211 -17.57 14.33 3.87
C PRO A 211 -16.96 13.64 2.64
N SER A 212 -15.70 13.89 2.33
CA SER A 212 -14.97 13.27 1.23
C SER A 212 -13.47 13.19 1.53
N LEU A 213 -12.78 12.34 0.77
CA LEU A 213 -11.32 12.28 0.71
C LEU A 213 -10.90 12.68 -0.72
N GLU A 214 -9.97 13.61 -0.82
CA GLU A 214 -9.39 14.05 -2.09
C GLU A 214 -8.02 13.42 -2.28
N TYR A 215 -7.67 13.03 -3.51
CA TYR A 215 -6.39 12.43 -3.85
C TYR A 215 -5.52 13.39 -4.66
N GLY A 216 -4.19 13.25 -4.50
CA GLY A 216 -3.20 14.01 -5.23
C GLY A 216 -2.70 13.28 -6.48
N ARG A 217 -1.41 13.44 -6.77
CA ARG A 217 -0.74 12.72 -7.85
C ARG A 217 -0.44 11.28 -7.42
N ALA A 218 -0.43 10.36 -8.39
CA ALA A 218 0.11 9.03 -8.20
C ALA A 218 1.63 9.08 -8.37
N GLU A 219 2.35 9.18 -7.27
CA GLU A 219 3.81 9.21 -7.25
C GLU A 219 4.33 7.81 -6.92
N VAL A 220 5.24 7.31 -7.75
CA VAL A 220 5.84 5.97 -7.57
C VAL A 220 7.34 6.14 -7.49
N GLU A 221 7.89 5.76 -6.36
CA GLU A 221 9.30 5.80 -6.07
C GLU A 221 9.77 4.45 -5.54
N GLY A 222 11.04 4.12 -5.74
CA GLY A 222 11.58 2.87 -5.23
C GLY A 222 13.09 2.84 -5.20
N THR A 223 13.60 1.73 -4.65
CA THR A 223 15.02 1.44 -4.56
C THR A 223 15.29 0.03 -5.07
N ILE A 224 16.33 -0.12 -5.87
CA ILE A 224 16.84 -1.42 -6.35
C ILE A 224 18.24 -1.61 -5.77
N SER A 225 18.47 -2.77 -5.19
CA SER A 225 19.80 -3.20 -4.74
C SER A 225 20.29 -4.36 -5.61
N ALA A 226 21.52 -4.27 -6.09
CA ALA A 226 22.12 -5.28 -6.96
C ALA A 226 23.61 -5.45 -6.65
N TYR A 227 24.19 -6.61 -6.96
CA TYR A 227 25.64 -6.72 -6.95
C TYR A 227 26.27 -5.85 -8.04
N PHE A 228 27.35 -5.19 -7.71
CA PHE A 228 28.06 -4.32 -8.64
C PHE A 228 28.99 -5.15 -9.54
N GLU A 229 28.57 -5.42 -10.78
CA GLU A 229 29.36 -6.18 -11.77
C GLU A 229 30.12 -5.25 -12.72
N ASP A 230 29.46 -4.21 -13.22
CA ASP A 230 30.03 -3.31 -14.21
C ASP A 230 29.46 -1.88 -14.10
N ALA A 231 29.88 -1.01 -14.99
CA ALA A 231 29.44 0.39 -15.02
C ALA A 231 28.08 0.62 -15.73
N ALA A 232 27.40 -0.40 -16.23
CA ALA A 232 26.21 -0.21 -17.08
C ALA A 232 25.06 0.50 -16.34
N LEU A 233 24.81 0.08 -15.09
CA LEU A 233 23.76 0.69 -14.24
C LEU A 233 24.14 2.12 -13.81
N ILE A 234 25.40 2.36 -13.47
CA ILE A 234 25.89 3.71 -13.13
C ILE A 234 25.80 4.64 -14.35
N ASN A 235 26.14 4.14 -15.54
CA ASN A 235 26.05 4.91 -16.77
C ASN A 235 24.61 5.32 -17.11
N ARG A 236 23.60 4.52 -16.76
CA ARG A 236 22.18 4.93 -16.89
C ARG A 236 21.87 6.14 -16.02
N PHE A 237 22.38 6.18 -14.80
CA PHE A 237 22.27 7.33 -13.91
C PHE A 237 23.03 8.55 -14.46
N LEU A 238 24.32 8.38 -14.80
CA LEU A 238 25.17 9.50 -15.26
C LEU A 238 24.66 10.14 -16.57
N ASN A 239 24.12 9.31 -17.48
CA ASN A 239 23.61 9.77 -18.78
C ASN A 239 22.12 10.13 -18.73
N GLU A 240 21.50 10.12 -17.57
CA GLU A 240 20.06 10.35 -17.38
C GLU A 240 19.17 9.47 -18.28
N THR A 241 19.62 8.23 -18.55
CA THR A 241 18.93 7.32 -19.46
C THR A 241 17.66 6.78 -18.79
N GLU A 242 16.50 7.11 -19.37
CA GLU A 242 15.23 6.57 -18.93
C GLU A 242 15.19 5.04 -19.16
N THR A 243 14.61 4.35 -18.21
CA THR A 243 14.72 2.89 -18.10
C THR A 243 13.34 2.29 -17.89
N GLU A 244 13.08 1.16 -18.50
CA GLU A 244 11.94 0.31 -18.15
C GLU A 244 12.38 -0.73 -17.14
N LEU A 245 11.59 -0.87 -16.04
CA LEU A 245 11.81 -1.83 -14.97
C LEU A 245 10.60 -2.74 -14.89
N GLU A 246 10.81 -4.04 -14.80
CA GLU A 246 9.77 -5.03 -14.55
C GLU A 246 10.20 -5.97 -13.44
N VAL A 247 9.34 -6.16 -12.44
CA VAL A 247 9.51 -7.20 -11.43
C VAL A 247 8.33 -8.15 -11.49
N THR A 248 8.61 -9.44 -11.61
CA THR A 248 7.61 -10.51 -11.57
C THR A 248 7.83 -11.33 -10.32
N VAL A 249 6.77 -11.62 -9.59
CA VAL A 249 6.74 -12.48 -8.41
C VAL A 249 5.74 -13.61 -8.61
N GLY A 250 5.88 -14.72 -7.91
CA GLY A 250 4.99 -15.86 -8.10
C GLY A 250 4.86 -16.75 -6.85
N ASP A 251 3.93 -17.69 -6.89
CA ASP A 251 3.72 -18.75 -5.89
C ASP A 251 3.99 -20.17 -6.47
N GLY A 252 4.57 -20.22 -7.67
CA GLY A 252 4.77 -21.45 -8.43
C GLY A 252 3.60 -21.82 -9.36
N SER A 253 2.44 -21.20 -9.20
CA SER A 253 1.24 -21.41 -10.03
C SER A 253 0.77 -20.12 -10.70
N ASN A 254 0.69 -19.05 -9.91
CA ASN A 254 0.28 -17.72 -10.36
C ASN A 254 1.46 -16.76 -10.31
N THR A 255 1.42 -15.74 -11.13
CA THR A 255 2.43 -14.68 -11.14
C THR A 255 1.79 -13.31 -11.11
N MET A 256 2.46 -12.35 -10.49
CA MET A 256 2.11 -10.94 -10.53
C MET A 256 3.33 -10.13 -10.97
N LYS A 257 3.15 -9.31 -12.00
CA LYS A 257 4.20 -8.47 -12.57
C LYS A 257 3.89 -7.00 -12.28
N PHE A 258 4.85 -6.31 -11.72
CA PHE A 258 4.87 -4.85 -11.55
C PHE A 258 5.82 -4.27 -12.60
N ALA A 259 5.29 -3.51 -13.55
CA ALA A 259 6.06 -2.87 -14.59
C ALA A 259 6.05 -1.35 -14.39
N PHE A 260 7.23 -0.75 -14.47
CA PHE A 260 7.47 0.69 -14.49
C PHE A 260 7.96 1.04 -15.90
N PRO A 261 7.04 1.34 -16.83
CA PRO A 261 7.36 1.47 -18.26
C PRO A 261 8.33 2.60 -18.57
N ARG A 262 8.42 3.58 -17.67
CA ARG A 262 9.33 4.70 -17.75
C ARG A 262 9.79 5.11 -16.35
N ALA A 263 11.01 4.76 -16.00
CA ALA A 263 11.64 5.10 -14.73
C ALA A 263 12.93 5.89 -14.98
N LYS A 264 13.23 6.82 -14.08
CA LYS A 264 14.49 7.56 -14.05
C LYS A 264 15.24 7.19 -12.77
N ILE A 265 16.51 6.83 -12.90
CA ILE A 265 17.38 6.54 -11.77
C ILE A 265 17.90 7.88 -11.24
N ASN A 266 17.71 8.15 -9.95
CA ASN A 266 18.06 9.41 -9.30
C ASN A 266 19.33 9.33 -8.46
N SER A 267 19.73 8.13 -8.02
CA SER A 267 21.01 7.89 -7.34
C SER A 267 21.55 6.50 -7.72
N ALA A 268 22.87 6.34 -7.59
CA ALA A 268 23.54 5.07 -7.81
C ALA A 268 24.74 5.01 -6.84
N ASP A 269 24.48 4.49 -5.65
CA ASP A 269 25.46 4.48 -4.55
C ASP A 269 26.17 3.13 -4.50
N VAL A 270 27.51 3.15 -4.58
CA VAL A 270 28.35 1.95 -4.51
C VAL A 270 29.36 2.11 -3.38
N GLY A 271 29.02 1.54 -2.23
CA GLY A 271 29.89 1.52 -1.05
C GLY A 271 30.92 0.38 -1.06
N VAL A 272 31.82 0.41 -0.08
CA VAL A 272 32.69 -0.71 0.29
C VAL A 272 32.52 -0.93 1.79
N ASP A 273 31.71 -1.94 2.15
CA ASP A 273 31.33 -2.22 3.54
C ASP A 273 32.19 -3.33 4.17
N GLY A 274 33.34 -3.65 3.56
CA GLY A 274 34.28 -4.68 4.02
C GLY A 274 34.76 -5.58 2.90
N PRO A 275 35.30 -6.76 3.20
CA PRO A 275 35.90 -7.69 2.22
C PRO A 275 34.86 -8.54 1.47
N THR A 276 33.58 -8.16 1.48
CA THR A 276 32.48 -8.85 0.79
C THR A 276 32.21 -8.26 -0.59
N SER A 277 31.31 -8.87 -1.36
CA SER A 277 30.85 -8.34 -2.65
C SER A 277 30.24 -6.95 -2.50
N ARG A 278 30.57 -6.05 -3.41
CA ARG A 278 30.00 -4.70 -3.42
C ARG A 278 28.57 -4.73 -3.93
N VAL A 279 27.72 -3.96 -3.29
CA VAL A 279 26.32 -3.76 -3.68
C VAL A 279 26.14 -2.33 -4.17
N ILE A 280 25.44 -2.16 -5.28
CA ILE A 280 24.93 -0.88 -5.75
C ILE A 280 23.50 -0.71 -5.28
N SER A 281 23.20 0.44 -4.68
CA SER A 281 21.84 0.86 -4.33
C SER A 281 21.43 2.02 -5.23
N MET A 282 20.30 1.88 -5.89
CA MET A 282 19.77 2.84 -6.86
C MET A 282 18.37 3.25 -6.49
N SER A 283 18.13 4.54 -6.28
CA SER A 283 16.78 5.07 -6.18
C SER A 283 16.23 5.40 -7.58
N PHE A 284 14.93 5.17 -7.78
CA PHE A 284 14.25 5.53 -9.02
C PHE A 284 12.90 6.18 -8.75
N VAL A 285 12.44 6.96 -9.73
CA VAL A 285 11.08 7.53 -9.80
C VAL A 285 10.44 7.06 -11.09
N ALA A 286 9.22 6.54 -11.01
CA ALA A 286 8.46 6.15 -12.18
C ALA A 286 7.69 7.34 -12.76
N LEU A 287 7.82 7.53 -14.07
CA LEU A 287 7.23 8.61 -14.83
C LEU A 287 6.12 8.10 -15.74
N TYR A 288 5.20 8.99 -16.11
CA TYR A 288 4.15 8.65 -17.06
C TYR A 288 4.74 8.23 -18.42
N ASN A 289 4.33 7.04 -18.90
CA ASN A 289 4.64 6.55 -20.24
C ASN A 289 3.43 6.73 -21.15
N THR A 290 3.61 7.32 -22.31
CA THR A 290 2.53 7.59 -23.27
C THR A 290 1.99 6.33 -23.96
N THR A 291 2.82 5.29 -24.12
CA THR A 291 2.42 4.02 -24.72
C THR A 291 1.52 3.21 -23.81
N ASP A 292 1.91 3.09 -22.53
CA ASP A 292 1.16 2.35 -21.53
C ASP A 292 0.07 3.18 -20.85
N ALA A 293 0.10 4.50 -21.02
CA ALA A 293 -0.77 5.47 -20.36
C ALA A 293 -0.75 5.35 -18.82
N SER A 294 0.41 4.99 -18.25
CA SER A 294 0.59 4.79 -16.80
C SER A 294 2.06 4.94 -16.40
N ASN A 295 2.33 5.17 -15.12
CA ASN A 295 3.66 5.11 -14.52
C ASN A 295 3.92 3.75 -13.83
N LEU A 296 2.85 3.04 -13.46
CA LEU A 296 2.89 1.69 -12.91
C LEU A 296 1.81 0.85 -13.58
N VAL A 297 2.16 -0.35 -14.02
CA VAL A 297 1.25 -1.35 -14.60
C VAL A 297 1.40 -2.64 -13.81
N ILE A 298 0.30 -3.16 -13.27
CA ILE A 298 0.27 -4.45 -12.60
C ILE A 298 -0.41 -5.45 -13.54
N THR A 299 0.23 -6.59 -13.77
CA THR A 299 -0.33 -7.68 -14.60
C THR A 299 -0.27 -8.97 -13.81
N ARG A 300 -1.34 -9.74 -13.81
CA ARG A 300 -1.37 -11.07 -13.20
C ARG A 300 -1.57 -12.15 -14.26
N SER A 301 -0.99 -13.33 -14.02
CA SER A 301 -1.38 -14.55 -14.74
C SER A 301 -2.53 -15.18 -13.98
N SER A 302 -3.64 -15.41 -14.59
CA SER A 302 -4.75 -16.22 -14.07
C SER A 302 -4.93 -17.44 -14.97
#